data_5995c988a7191a5a8668cf9597110efb
#
_entry.id   5995c988a7191a5a8668cf9597110efb
#
_cell.length_a   1.000
_cell.length_b   1.000
_cell.length_c   1.000
_cell.angle_alpha   90.00
_cell.angle_beta   90.00
_cell.angle_gamma   90.00
#
_symmetry.space_group_name_H-M   'P 1'
#
loop_
_entity.id
_entity.type
_entity.pdbx_description
1 polymer ?
#
loop_
_entity_poly.entity_id
_entity_poly.type
_entity_poly.pdbx_seq_one_letter_code
_entity_poly.pdbx_strand_id
1 'polypeptide(L)'
;MSNFKKSEAPEGAMRIQKFLSLAGVASRRHAEEMIAAGRVKVSGRVVTEMGTLVVPGKSRVEVDNKPVFYSEERNYILFHKPAECITTLDDPEHRTTVIDLLPKGLPRVFPVGRLDWDTEGLLLLTNDGDLAYRLTHPGAKVPRVYRAKVRGELKDGSLEFKKLQNGIELDDGFAKPDRVSIINFTGNNTWIEIELHIGRNRIVRRLCEAIGYPVIRAASPWATNR
;
A
#
# COMPACT_ATOMS: atom_id res chain seq x y z
N MET A 1 -16.15 43.58 9.20
CA MET A 1 -15.82 42.17 9.40
C MET A 1 -16.47 41.37 8.26
N SER A 2 -15.68 41.04 7.25
CA SER A 2 -16.18 40.39 6.03
C SER A 2 -16.21 38.88 6.26
N ASN A 3 -17.44 38.32 6.35
CA ASN A 3 -17.65 36.85 6.35
C ASN A 3 -17.31 36.28 4.98
N PHE A 4 -16.10 35.75 4.81
CA PHE A 4 -15.79 34.88 3.68
C PHE A 4 -16.60 33.58 3.84
N LYS A 5 -17.75 33.49 3.16
CA LYS A 5 -18.42 32.23 2.91
C LYS A 5 -17.40 31.32 2.20
N LYS A 6 -16.92 30.24 2.84
CA LYS A 6 -16.32 29.11 2.13
C LYS A 6 -17.34 28.64 1.08
N SER A 7 -17.09 28.91 -0.18
CA SER A 7 -17.88 28.35 -1.26
C SER A 7 -17.75 26.81 -1.15
N GLU A 8 -18.87 26.15 -0.98
CA GLU A 8 -18.90 24.68 -1.01
C GLU A 8 -18.32 24.21 -2.34
N ALA A 9 -17.43 23.22 -2.28
CA ALA A 9 -16.84 22.66 -3.47
C ALA A 9 -17.94 22.07 -4.36
N PRO A 10 -17.90 22.26 -5.69
CA PRO A 10 -18.88 21.68 -6.59
C PRO A 10 -19.01 20.18 -6.38
N GLU A 11 -20.24 19.66 -6.50
CA GLU A 11 -20.49 18.23 -6.40
C GLU A 11 -19.65 17.45 -7.41
N GLY A 12 -19.00 16.37 -6.95
CA GLY A 12 -18.08 15.57 -7.75
C GLY A 12 -16.71 16.21 -8.00
N ALA A 13 -16.43 17.39 -7.41
CA ALA A 13 -15.13 18.03 -7.55
C ALA A 13 -14.02 17.23 -6.86
N MET A 14 -12.87 17.14 -7.50
CA MET A 14 -11.66 16.56 -6.94
C MET A 14 -10.45 17.43 -7.20
N ARG A 15 -9.39 17.26 -6.40
CA ARG A 15 -8.13 17.95 -6.62
C ARG A 15 -7.50 17.51 -7.93
N ILE A 16 -6.98 18.47 -8.71
CA ILE A 16 -6.42 18.21 -10.04
C ILE A 16 -5.31 17.16 -10.04
N GLN A 17 -4.44 17.11 -9.03
CA GLN A 17 -3.42 16.05 -8.93
C GLN A 17 -4.04 14.66 -8.70
N LYS A 18 -5.20 14.57 -8.01
CA LYS A 18 -5.96 13.31 -7.90
C LYS A 18 -6.53 12.93 -9.28
N PHE A 19 -7.08 13.89 -10.00
CA PHE A 19 -7.60 13.69 -11.36
C PHE A 19 -6.51 13.15 -12.31
N LEU A 20 -5.36 13.84 -12.39
CA LEU A 20 -4.24 13.44 -13.26
C LEU A 20 -3.71 12.04 -12.90
N SER A 21 -3.69 11.71 -11.61
CA SER A 21 -3.27 10.39 -11.17
C SER A 21 -4.26 9.29 -11.57
N LEU A 22 -5.56 9.53 -11.43
CA LEU A 22 -6.63 8.60 -11.83
C LEU A 22 -6.72 8.46 -13.36
N ALA A 23 -6.44 9.53 -14.09
CA ALA A 23 -6.36 9.53 -15.55
C ALA A 23 -5.09 8.83 -16.10
N GLY A 24 -4.22 8.32 -15.22
CA GLY A 24 -3.04 7.57 -15.65
C GLY A 24 -1.84 8.43 -16.08
N VAL A 25 -1.92 9.77 -15.97
CA VAL A 25 -0.88 10.69 -16.46
C VAL A 25 0.39 10.63 -15.60
N ALA A 26 0.25 10.72 -14.26
CA ALA A 26 1.38 10.80 -13.35
C ALA A 26 1.01 10.29 -11.95
N SER A 27 2.00 10.09 -11.05
CA SER A 27 1.72 9.96 -9.62
C SER A 27 1.18 11.29 -9.09
N ARG A 28 0.48 11.30 -7.95
CA ARG A 28 -0.03 12.55 -7.36
C ARG A 28 1.09 13.57 -7.09
N ARG A 29 2.25 13.12 -6.60
CA ARG A 29 3.43 13.98 -6.37
C ARG A 29 3.99 14.52 -7.67
N HIS A 30 4.19 13.67 -8.67
CA HIS A 30 4.68 14.11 -9.97
C HIS A 30 3.67 15.03 -10.70
N ALA A 31 2.37 14.81 -10.51
CA ALA A 31 1.34 15.73 -10.98
C ALA A 31 1.43 17.12 -10.32
N GLU A 32 1.77 17.18 -9.04
CA GLU A 32 2.05 18.44 -8.33
C GLU A 32 3.27 19.17 -8.93
N GLU A 33 4.33 18.45 -9.27
CA GLU A 33 5.50 19.02 -9.96
C GLU A 33 5.13 19.57 -11.35
N MET A 34 4.32 18.83 -12.11
CA MET A 34 3.82 19.26 -13.43
C MET A 34 2.95 20.53 -13.32
N ILE A 35 2.11 20.61 -12.29
CA ILE A 35 1.28 21.81 -12.01
C ILE A 35 2.17 22.99 -11.68
N ALA A 36 3.13 22.84 -10.78
CA ALA A 36 4.08 23.91 -10.41
C ALA A 36 4.90 24.39 -11.61
N ALA A 37 5.25 23.50 -12.52
CA ALA A 37 5.95 23.81 -13.77
C ALA A 37 5.07 24.45 -14.86
N GLY A 38 3.77 24.70 -14.59
CA GLY A 38 2.86 25.33 -15.55
C GLY A 38 2.49 24.46 -16.75
N ARG A 39 2.70 23.16 -16.69
CA ARG A 39 2.43 22.18 -17.75
C ARG A 39 0.95 21.78 -17.84
N VAL A 40 0.15 22.15 -16.84
CA VAL A 40 -1.26 21.75 -16.72
C VAL A 40 -2.17 22.93 -17.01
N LYS A 41 -3.18 22.71 -17.85
CA LYS A 41 -4.24 23.67 -18.14
C LYS A 41 -5.60 23.15 -17.73
N VAL A 42 -6.45 24.03 -17.24
CA VAL A 42 -7.88 23.75 -16.97
C VAL A 42 -8.71 24.77 -17.74
N SER A 43 -9.57 24.30 -18.61
CA SER A 43 -10.41 25.14 -19.50
C SER A 43 -9.60 26.22 -20.22
N GLY A 44 -8.41 25.84 -20.74
CA GLY A 44 -7.51 26.70 -21.51
C GLY A 44 -6.60 27.62 -20.67
N ARG A 45 -6.74 27.66 -19.34
CA ARG A 45 -5.90 28.49 -18.45
C ARG A 45 -4.85 27.63 -17.78
N VAL A 46 -3.60 28.10 -17.76
CA VAL A 46 -2.51 27.45 -17.03
C VAL A 46 -2.83 27.52 -15.52
N VAL A 47 -2.64 26.39 -14.85
CA VAL A 47 -2.84 26.25 -13.41
C VAL A 47 -1.51 25.92 -12.77
N THR A 48 -1.10 26.75 -11.80
CA THR A 48 0.11 26.57 -10.97
C THR A 48 -0.24 26.43 -9.48
N GLU A 49 -1.48 26.73 -9.12
CA GLU A 49 -1.94 26.71 -7.75
C GLU A 49 -2.31 25.30 -7.30
N MET A 50 -1.69 24.90 -6.17
CA MET A 50 -1.97 23.62 -5.54
C MET A 50 -3.39 23.60 -4.97
N GLY A 51 -4.05 22.44 -5.10
CA GLY A 51 -5.40 22.27 -4.56
C GLY A 51 -6.53 22.70 -5.49
N THR A 52 -6.22 23.19 -6.69
CA THR A 52 -7.21 23.48 -7.74
C THR A 52 -8.16 22.31 -7.92
N LEU A 53 -9.47 22.61 -7.93
CA LEU A 53 -10.52 21.62 -8.10
C LEU A 53 -10.93 21.50 -9.56
N VAL A 54 -11.20 20.28 -9.99
CA VAL A 54 -11.77 19.96 -11.30
C VAL A 54 -12.93 19.00 -11.11
N VAL A 55 -13.94 19.10 -12.00
CA VAL A 55 -15.08 18.18 -12.03
C VAL A 55 -14.90 17.29 -13.25
N PRO A 56 -14.72 15.97 -13.07
CA PRO A 56 -14.64 15.01 -14.18
C PRO A 56 -15.84 15.16 -15.13
N GLY A 57 -15.57 15.07 -16.44
CA GLY A 57 -16.60 15.24 -17.47
C GLY A 57 -17.06 16.69 -17.74
N LYS A 58 -16.79 17.64 -16.81
CA LYS A 58 -17.13 19.07 -16.98
C LYS A 58 -15.89 19.94 -17.21
N SER A 59 -14.79 19.67 -16.48
CA SER A 59 -13.55 20.43 -16.60
C SER A 59 -12.68 19.85 -17.72
N ARG A 60 -12.35 20.66 -18.72
CA ARG A 60 -11.36 20.29 -19.75
C ARG A 60 -9.96 20.44 -19.17
N VAL A 61 -9.28 19.31 -18.95
CA VAL A 61 -7.90 19.27 -18.44
C VAL A 61 -6.95 18.91 -19.56
N GLU A 62 -5.84 19.61 -19.65
CA GLU A 62 -4.76 19.38 -20.62
C GLU A 62 -3.41 19.34 -19.91
N VAL A 63 -2.53 18.47 -20.40
CA VAL A 63 -1.13 18.39 -19.99
C VAL A 63 -0.27 18.49 -21.25
N ASP A 64 0.70 19.42 -21.22
CA ASP A 64 1.55 19.71 -22.38
C ASP A 64 0.72 19.91 -23.66
N ASN A 65 -0.40 20.64 -23.55
CA ASN A 65 -1.38 20.90 -24.61
C ASN A 65 -2.12 19.66 -25.17
N LYS A 66 -2.02 18.50 -24.52
CA LYS A 66 -2.75 17.29 -24.87
C LYS A 66 -3.93 17.11 -23.92
N PRO A 67 -5.14 16.84 -24.43
CA PRO A 67 -6.30 16.62 -23.56
C PRO A 67 -6.13 15.36 -22.73
N VAL A 68 -6.55 15.43 -21.46
CA VAL A 68 -6.54 14.33 -20.49
C VAL A 68 -7.97 13.89 -20.26
N PHE A 69 -8.22 12.60 -20.44
CA PHE A 69 -9.52 11.99 -20.21
C PHE A 69 -9.46 11.16 -18.91
N TYR A 70 -10.50 11.28 -18.14
CA TYR A 70 -10.71 10.49 -16.93
C TYR A 70 -11.71 9.38 -17.20
N SER A 71 -11.35 8.17 -16.82
CA SER A 71 -12.26 7.02 -16.80
C SER A 71 -12.68 6.72 -15.36
N GLU A 72 -13.97 6.49 -15.14
CA GLU A 72 -14.51 6.04 -13.84
C GLU A 72 -14.34 4.53 -13.63
N GLU A 73 -13.82 3.82 -14.63
CA GLU A 73 -13.61 2.39 -14.56
C GLU A 73 -12.65 2.04 -13.42
N ARG A 74 -13.12 1.18 -12.54
CA ARG A 74 -12.36 0.67 -11.39
C ARG A 74 -11.74 -0.67 -11.75
N ASN A 75 -10.46 -0.79 -11.48
CA ASN A 75 -9.71 -2.00 -11.74
C ASN A 75 -9.20 -2.58 -10.43
N TYR A 76 -9.33 -3.90 -10.27
CA TYR A 76 -8.92 -4.64 -9.09
C TYR A 76 -8.14 -5.87 -9.56
N ILE A 77 -6.87 -5.95 -9.18
CA ILE A 77 -5.97 -7.02 -9.56
C ILE A 77 -5.49 -7.71 -8.30
N LEU A 78 -5.79 -9.00 -8.17
CA LEU A 78 -5.18 -9.84 -7.16
C LEU A 78 -3.87 -10.39 -7.72
N PHE A 79 -2.77 -9.97 -7.13
CA PHE A 79 -1.43 -10.32 -7.58
C PHE A 79 -0.73 -11.16 -6.51
N HIS A 80 -0.18 -12.30 -6.91
CA HIS A 80 0.73 -13.05 -6.07
C HIS A 80 2.13 -12.46 -6.22
N LYS A 81 2.51 -11.58 -5.30
CA LYS A 81 3.84 -10.98 -5.29
C LYS A 81 4.89 -12.05 -4.99
N PRO A 82 5.91 -12.27 -5.82
CA PRO A 82 7.03 -13.13 -5.49
C PRO A 82 7.97 -12.47 -4.48
N ALA A 83 8.84 -13.24 -3.84
CA ALA A 83 10.01 -12.69 -3.16
C ALA A 83 10.95 -11.99 -4.18
N GLU A 84 11.88 -11.19 -3.68
CA GLU A 84 12.85 -10.42 -4.48
C GLU A 84 12.20 -9.41 -5.45
N CYS A 85 11.09 -8.85 -5.04
CA CYS A 85 10.34 -7.85 -5.77
C CYS A 85 9.87 -6.73 -4.82
N ILE A 86 10.05 -5.46 -5.22
CA ILE A 86 9.68 -4.30 -4.39
C ILE A 86 8.24 -3.89 -4.66
N THR A 87 7.51 -3.58 -3.59
CA THR A 87 6.15 -3.01 -3.67
C THR A 87 6.24 -1.48 -3.86
N THR A 88 6.48 -1.06 -5.08
CA THR A 88 6.51 0.35 -5.50
C THR A 88 6.05 0.49 -6.94
N LEU A 89 5.70 1.71 -7.35
CA LEU A 89 5.41 2.06 -8.76
C LEU A 89 6.68 2.46 -9.52
N ASP A 90 7.71 2.86 -8.78
CA ASP A 90 8.98 3.31 -9.33
C ASP A 90 10.07 3.09 -8.28
N ASP A 91 11.26 2.66 -8.72
CA ASP A 91 12.39 2.43 -7.85
C ASP A 91 13.65 3.09 -8.43
N PRO A 92 14.26 4.06 -7.72
CA PRO A 92 15.46 4.74 -8.20
C PRO A 92 16.68 3.83 -8.29
N GLU A 93 16.67 2.68 -7.63
CA GLU A 93 17.74 1.67 -7.69
C GLU A 93 17.50 0.62 -8.81
N HIS A 94 16.43 0.79 -9.60
CA HIS A 94 16.08 -0.06 -10.74
C HIS A 94 15.93 -1.55 -10.39
N ARG A 95 15.53 -1.88 -9.16
CA ARG A 95 15.18 -3.25 -8.78
C ARG A 95 13.82 -3.62 -9.36
N THR A 96 13.58 -4.91 -9.54
CA THR A 96 12.28 -5.41 -10.01
C THR A 96 11.14 -4.94 -9.10
N THR A 97 10.18 -4.24 -9.65
CA THR A 97 8.98 -3.76 -8.95
C THR A 97 7.78 -4.65 -9.22
N VAL A 98 6.74 -4.53 -8.40
CA VAL A 98 5.47 -5.25 -8.64
C VAL A 98 4.81 -4.86 -9.96
N ILE A 99 5.08 -3.65 -10.48
CA ILE A 99 4.52 -3.18 -11.75
C ILE A 99 5.22 -3.82 -12.95
N ASP A 100 6.53 -4.07 -12.85
CA ASP A 100 7.30 -4.72 -13.92
C ASP A 100 6.83 -6.15 -14.20
N LEU A 101 6.21 -6.80 -13.21
CA LEU A 101 5.71 -8.17 -13.28
C LEU A 101 4.26 -8.27 -13.77
N LEU A 102 3.59 -7.13 -13.97
CA LEU A 102 2.22 -7.12 -14.49
C LEU A 102 2.19 -7.26 -16.02
N PRO A 103 1.14 -7.87 -16.58
CA PRO A 103 0.93 -7.88 -18.01
C PRO A 103 0.89 -6.46 -18.60
N LYS A 104 1.49 -6.28 -19.79
CA LYS A 104 1.42 -5.01 -20.50
C LYS A 104 -0.01 -4.68 -20.93
N GLY A 105 -0.34 -3.40 -20.99
CA GLY A 105 -1.66 -2.93 -21.42
C GLY A 105 -2.71 -2.84 -20.33
N LEU A 106 -2.38 -3.20 -19.10
CA LEU A 106 -3.27 -2.96 -17.97
C LEU A 106 -3.40 -1.45 -17.68
N PRO A 107 -4.58 -1.01 -17.25
CA PRO A 107 -4.75 0.35 -16.77
C PRO A 107 -3.83 0.61 -15.58
N ARG A 108 -3.50 1.88 -15.37
CA ARG A 108 -2.64 2.25 -14.24
C ARG A 108 -3.28 1.89 -12.92
N VAL A 109 -2.62 1.03 -12.18
CA VAL A 109 -2.99 0.61 -10.82
C VAL A 109 -1.86 0.88 -9.85
N PHE A 110 -2.15 0.86 -8.56
CA PHE A 110 -1.16 0.98 -7.50
C PHE A 110 -1.44 -0.06 -6.40
N PRO A 111 -0.42 -0.48 -5.65
CA PRO A 111 -0.58 -1.49 -4.62
C PRO A 111 -1.35 -0.94 -3.41
N VAL A 112 -2.23 -1.77 -2.84
CA VAL A 112 -2.97 -1.51 -1.61
C VAL A 112 -2.18 -2.07 -0.44
N GLY A 113 -1.38 -1.24 0.19
CA GLY A 113 -0.41 -1.64 1.19
C GLY A 113 0.90 -2.11 0.57
N ARG A 114 1.72 -2.77 1.37
CA ARG A 114 3.06 -3.21 0.96
C ARG A 114 3.39 -4.56 1.57
N LEU A 115 4.09 -5.38 0.80
CA LEU A 115 4.86 -6.52 1.27
C LEU A 115 6.34 -6.19 1.11
N ASP A 116 7.17 -6.63 2.03
CA ASP A 116 8.62 -6.41 1.98
C ASP A 116 9.25 -7.13 0.77
N TRP A 117 10.47 -6.74 0.41
CA TRP A 117 11.26 -7.32 -0.68
C TRP A 117 11.28 -8.86 -0.64
N ASP A 118 11.57 -9.40 0.52
CA ASP A 118 11.74 -10.83 0.81
C ASP A 118 10.46 -11.52 1.32
N THR A 119 9.30 -10.86 1.17
CA THR A 119 7.98 -11.39 1.52
C THR A 119 7.19 -11.67 0.26
N GLU A 120 6.61 -12.84 0.17
CA GLU A 120 5.73 -13.27 -0.93
C GLU A 120 4.26 -13.24 -0.51
N GLY A 121 3.35 -13.29 -1.47
CA GLY A 121 1.94 -13.50 -1.22
C GLY A 121 0.99 -12.51 -1.84
N LEU A 122 -0.25 -12.50 -1.35
CA LEU A 122 -1.32 -11.72 -1.94
C LEU A 122 -1.11 -10.23 -1.75
N LEU A 123 -1.14 -9.52 -2.87
CA LEU A 123 -1.14 -8.07 -2.95
C LEU A 123 -2.28 -7.62 -3.86
N LEU A 124 -3.16 -6.77 -3.34
CA LEU A 124 -4.18 -6.12 -4.14
C LEU A 124 -3.57 -4.90 -4.83
N LEU A 125 -3.81 -4.77 -6.13
CA LEU A 125 -3.52 -3.54 -6.88
C LEU A 125 -4.84 -2.99 -7.43
N THR A 126 -4.99 -1.67 -7.40
CA THR A 126 -6.20 -1.00 -7.87
C THR A 126 -5.92 0.44 -8.28
N ASN A 127 -6.84 1.04 -9.05
CA ASN A 127 -6.94 2.48 -9.25
C ASN A 127 -8.01 3.12 -8.34
N ASP A 128 -8.71 2.33 -7.51
CA ASP A 128 -9.67 2.80 -6.53
C ASP A 128 -8.99 3.30 -5.26
N GLY A 129 -8.72 4.61 -5.21
CA GLY A 129 -8.06 5.23 -4.05
C GLY A 129 -8.91 5.23 -2.78
N ASP A 130 -10.22 5.19 -2.90
CA ASP A 130 -11.12 5.22 -1.74
C ASP A 130 -11.15 3.83 -1.09
N LEU A 131 -11.19 2.75 -1.90
CA LEU A 131 -11.01 1.38 -1.39
C LEU A 131 -9.63 1.20 -0.76
N ALA A 132 -8.57 1.63 -1.47
CA ALA A 132 -7.20 1.54 -0.95
C ALA A 132 -7.05 2.25 0.40
N TYR A 133 -7.62 3.44 0.53
CA TYR A 133 -7.64 4.18 1.80
C TYR A 133 -8.34 3.39 2.90
N ARG A 134 -9.56 2.88 2.64
CA ARG A 134 -10.33 2.09 3.62
C ARG A 134 -9.57 0.84 4.08
N LEU A 135 -8.84 0.17 3.19
CA LEU A 135 -8.07 -1.04 3.52
C LEU A 135 -6.73 -0.76 4.22
N THR A 136 -6.13 0.41 4.00
CA THR A 136 -4.79 0.71 4.51
C THR A 136 -4.76 1.67 5.69
N HIS A 137 -5.81 2.48 5.87
CA HIS A 137 -5.85 3.47 6.93
C HIS A 137 -5.83 2.80 8.31
N PRO A 138 -4.95 3.22 9.24
CA PRO A 138 -4.83 2.58 10.56
C PRO A 138 -6.14 2.52 11.35
N GLY A 139 -6.99 3.53 11.21
CA GLY A 139 -8.30 3.60 11.88
C GLY A 139 -9.30 2.54 11.41
N ALA A 140 -9.11 1.92 10.25
CA ALA A 140 -9.97 0.87 9.76
C ALA A 140 -9.71 -0.50 10.42
N LYS A 141 -8.56 -0.65 11.09
CA LYS A 141 -8.16 -1.86 11.82
C LYS A 141 -8.34 -3.16 11.01
N VAL A 142 -8.09 -3.10 9.71
CA VAL A 142 -8.18 -4.29 8.84
C VAL A 142 -7.11 -5.29 9.27
N PRO A 143 -7.49 -6.51 9.68
CA PRO A 143 -6.53 -7.51 10.11
C PRO A 143 -5.70 -8.02 8.92
N ARG A 144 -4.42 -8.23 9.16
CA ARG A 144 -3.48 -8.81 8.19
C ARG A 144 -2.87 -10.05 8.80
N VAL A 145 -3.03 -11.15 8.12
CA VAL A 145 -2.48 -12.43 8.55
C VAL A 145 -1.17 -12.68 7.80
N TYR A 146 -0.16 -13.14 8.52
CA TYR A 146 1.14 -13.50 7.99
C TYR A 146 1.50 -14.91 8.44
N ARG A 147 2.06 -15.71 7.55
CA ARG A 147 2.72 -16.96 7.89
C ARG A 147 4.22 -16.76 7.81
N ALA A 148 4.90 -17.04 8.91
CA ALA A 148 6.34 -16.87 9.03
C ALA A 148 7.01 -18.18 9.42
N LYS A 149 8.05 -18.58 8.66
CA LYS A 149 8.96 -19.63 9.06
C LYS A 149 10.07 -19.00 9.89
N VAL A 150 10.14 -19.35 11.16
CA VAL A 150 11.17 -18.88 12.08
C VAL A 150 12.22 -19.94 12.33
N ARG A 151 13.44 -19.52 12.61
CA ARG A 151 14.55 -20.41 12.96
C ARG A 151 14.36 -20.91 14.37
N GLY A 152 14.45 -22.23 14.58
CA GLY A 152 14.30 -22.86 15.88
C GLY A 152 12.93 -23.45 16.13
N GLU A 153 12.84 -24.31 17.12
CA GLU A 153 11.59 -24.88 17.63
C GLU A 153 10.94 -23.92 18.64
N LEU A 154 10.01 -23.10 18.18
CA LEU A 154 9.19 -22.26 19.05
C LEU A 154 8.02 -23.10 19.58
N LYS A 155 8.04 -23.47 20.84
CA LYS A 155 7.03 -24.33 21.47
C LYS A 155 5.86 -23.52 21.99
N ASP A 156 4.65 -24.05 21.83
CA ASP A 156 3.47 -23.47 22.47
C ASP A 156 3.63 -23.42 24.00
N GLY A 157 3.21 -22.32 24.60
CA GLY A 157 3.32 -22.10 26.03
C GLY A 157 4.73 -21.77 26.53
N SER A 158 5.78 -21.78 25.68
CA SER A 158 7.11 -21.29 26.05
C SER A 158 7.10 -19.82 26.47
N LEU A 159 8.13 -19.37 27.18
CA LEU A 159 8.25 -17.97 27.60
C LEU A 159 8.30 -17.03 26.39
N GLU A 160 9.03 -17.41 25.35
CA GLU A 160 9.19 -16.66 24.10
C GLU A 160 7.86 -16.54 23.37
N PHE A 161 7.09 -17.66 23.28
CA PHE A 161 5.78 -17.66 22.64
C PHE A 161 4.79 -16.77 23.41
N LYS A 162 4.76 -16.87 24.74
CA LYS A 162 3.94 -16.00 25.59
C LYS A 162 4.35 -14.53 25.46
N LYS A 163 5.66 -14.24 25.39
CA LYS A 163 6.16 -12.89 25.15
C LYS A 163 5.66 -12.34 23.83
N LEU A 164 5.67 -13.13 22.75
CA LEU A 164 5.14 -12.75 21.45
C LEU A 164 3.62 -12.47 21.51
N GLN A 165 2.86 -13.32 22.20
CA GLN A 165 1.41 -13.14 22.34
C GLN A 165 1.05 -11.90 23.18
N ASN A 166 1.83 -11.58 24.21
CA ASN A 166 1.56 -10.45 25.10
C ASN A 166 1.98 -9.10 24.50
N GLY A 167 2.77 -9.13 23.46
CA GLY A 167 3.33 -7.94 22.80
C GLY A 167 4.72 -7.58 23.30
N ILE A 168 5.42 -6.79 22.51
CA ILE A 168 6.83 -6.49 22.67
C ILE A 168 7.05 -5.00 22.46
N GLU A 169 7.86 -4.38 23.33
CA GLU A 169 8.36 -3.03 23.09
C GLU A 169 9.44 -3.07 22.01
N LEU A 170 9.20 -2.39 20.92
CA LEU A 170 10.12 -2.21 19.80
C LEU A 170 10.65 -0.77 19.80
N ASP A 171 11.66 -0.48 19.00
CA ASP A 171 12.27 0.85 18.86
C ASP A 171 11.29 1.96 18.44
N ASP A 172 10.18 1.60 17.77
CA ASP A 172 9.10 2.49 17.36
C ASP A 172 7.81 2.33 18.19
N GLY A 173 7.91 1.74 19.37
CA GLY A 173 6.86 1.60 20.38
C GLY A 173 6.27 0.20 20.47
N PHE A 174 5.39 0.02 21.43
CA PHE A 174 4.77 -1.27 21.74
C PHE A 174 4.01 -1.86 20.56
N ALA A 175 4.23 -3.14 20.32
CA ALA A 175 3.58 -3.91 19.26
C ALA A 175 3.05 -5.24 19.82
N LYS A 176 1.75 -5.45 19.66
CA LYS A 176 1.08 -6.67 20.11
C LYS A 176 0.32 -7.28 18.92
N PRO A 177 0.57 -8.56 18.60
CA PRO A 177 -0.28 -9.30 17.68
C PRO A 177 -1.70 -9.47 18.23
N ASP A 178 -2.69 -9.47 17.33
CA ASP A 178 -4.07 -9.78 17.67
C ASP A 178 -4.20 -11.28 17.97
N ARG A 179 -3.47 -12.10 17.19
CA ARG A 179 -3.40 -13.55 17.34
C ARG A 179 -2.05 -14.10 16.91
N VAL A 180 -1.57 -15.12 17.60
CA VAL A 180 -0.40 -15.93 17.21
C VAL A 180 -0.74 -17.40 17.41
N SER A 181 -0.40 -18.22 16.44
CA SER A 181 -0.51 -19.66 16.53
C SER A 181 0.65 -20.39 15.84
N ILE A 182 1.00 -21.56 16.34
CA ILE A 182 1.93 -22.46 15.67
C ILE A 182 1.15 -23.28 14.64
N ILE A 183 1.66 -23.31 13.40
CA ILE A 183 1.06 -24.09 12.31
C ILE A 183 1.64 -25.49 12.31
N ASN A 184 2.97 -25.59 12.16
CA ASN A 184 3.70 -26.86 12.14
C ASN A 184 5.19 -26.65 12.38
N PHE A 185 5.91 -27.76 12.49
CA PHE A 185 7.37 -27.81 12.56
C PHE A 185 7.93 -28.38 11.25
N THR A 186 9.06 -27.86 10.79
CA THR A 186 9.73 -28.33 9.55
C THR A 186 11.22 -28.38 9.80
N GLY A 187 11.72 -29.58 10.09
CA GLY A 187 13.07 -29.77 10.64
C GLY A 187 13.21 -29.00 11.97
N ASN A 188 14.28 -28.27 12.14
CA ASN A 188 14.55 -27.46 13.33
C ASN A 188 13.92 -26.04 13.25
N ASN A 189 12.84 -25.86 12.51
CA ASN A 189 12.19 -24.56 12.32
C ASN A 189 10.68 -24.67 12.57
N THR A 190 10.07 -23.54 12.93
CA THR A 190 8.64 -23.46 13.23
C THR A 190 7.93 -22.55 12.22
N TRP A 191 6.80 -23.01 11.71
CA TRP A 191 5.85 -22.14 11.01
C TRP A 191 4.84 -21.59 12.01
N ILE A 192 4.71 -20.28 12.05
CA ILE A 192 3.74 -19.55 12.86
C ILE A 192 2.83 -18.72 11.98
N GLU A 193 1.61 -18.52 12.43
CA GLU A 193 0.66 -17.56 11.87
C GLU A 193 0.51 -16.40 12.86
N ILE A 194 0.64 -15.17 12.36
CA ILE A 194 0.53 -13.95 13.14
C ILE A 194 -0.50 -13.05 12.49
N GLU A 195 -1.50 -12.62 13.25
CA GLU A 195 -2.49 -11.64 12.84
C GLU A 195 -2.19 -10.29 13.48
N LEU A 196 -2.21 -9.22 12.67
CA LEU A 196 -1.92 -7.85 13.08
C LEU A 196 -2.87 -6.87 12.38
N HIS A 197 -3.39 -5.88 13.10
CA HIS A 197 -4.06 -4.72 12.51
C HIS A 197 -3.14 -3.50 12.35
N ILE A 198 -1.92 -3.55 12.89
CA ILE A 198 -0.89 -2.52 12.75
C ILE A 198 0.03 -2.82 11.56
N GLY A 199 0.38 -1.79 10.80
CA GLY A 199 1.26 -1.90 9.63
C GLY A 199 2.52 -1.05 9.83
N ARG A 200 3.52 -1.58 10.55
CA ARG A 200 4.85 -0.95 10.72
C ARG A 200 5.88 -1.64 9.84
N ASN A 201 6.97 -0.94 9.55
CA ASN A 201 8.06 -1.52 8.76
C ASN A 201 8.56 -2.83 9.37
N ARG A 202 8.58 -3.91 8.57
CA ARG A 202 9.08 -5.24 8.92
C ARG A 202 8.57 -5.79 10.27
N ILE A 203 7.34 -5.45 10.66
CA ILE A 203 6.81 -5.69 12.01
C ILE A 203 6.88 -7.18 12.42
N VAL A 204 6.51 -8.11 11.54
CA VAL A 204 6.55 -9.55 11.83
C VAL A 204 7.98 -10.02 12.11
N ARG A 205 8.95 -9.56 11.31
CA ARG A 205 10.37 -9.91 11.48
C ARG A 205 10.92 -9.38 12.79
N ARG A 206 10.63 -8.12 13.09
CA ARG A 206 11.10 -7.47 14.34
C ARG A 206 10.51 -8.12 15.58
N LEU A 207 9.23 -8.49 15.55
CA LEU A 207 8.58 -9.21 16.65
C LEU A 207 9.24 -10.58 16.89
N CYS A 208 9.46 -11.33 15.81
CA CYS A 208 10.09 -12.66 15.90
C CYS A 208 11.58 -12.57 16.34
N GLU A 209 12.30 -11.58 15.84
CA GLU A 209 13.70 -11.34 16.20
C GLU A 209 13.85 -10.95 17.68
N ALA A 210 12.94 -10.14 18.20
CA ALA A 210 12.92 -9.72 19.61
C ALA A 210 12.70 -10.86 20.63
N ILE A 211 12.17 -11.99 20.15
CA ILE A 211 12.07 -13.22 20.97
C ILE A 211 13.16 -14.25 20.65
N GLY A 212 14.14 -13.90 19.81
CA GLY A 212 15.26 -14.79 19.44
C GLY A 212 14.94 -15.81 18.34
N TYR A 213 13.84 -15.66 17.59
CA TYR A 213 13.40 -16.54 16.52
C TYR A 213 13.35 -15.80 15.17
N PRO A 214 14.49 -15.51 14.53
CA PRO A 214 14.50 -14.73 13.29
C PRO A 214 13.73 -15.40 12.16
N VAL A 215 13.01 -14.59 11.37
CA VAL A 215 12.20 -15.07 10.24
C VAL A 215 13.10 -15.45 9.07
N ILE A 216 12.99 -16.69 8.61
CA ILE A 216 13.65 -17.23 7.42
C ILE A 216 12.82 -16.91 6.16
N ARG A 217 11.49 -17.09 6.24
CA ARG A 217 10.55 -16.86 5.14
C ARG A 217 9.26 -16.26 5.69
N ALA A 218 8.71 -15.29 5.01
CA ALA A 218 7.42 -14.71 5.34
C ALA A 218 6.50 -14.71 4.12
N ALA A 219 5.24 -15.07 4.33
CA ALA A 219 4.23 -15.12 3.29
C ALA A 219 2.88 -14.60 3.81
N SER A 220 2.08 -14.00 2.93
CA SER A 220 0.66 -13.77 3.16
C SER A 220 -0.12 -15.07 2.94
N PRO A 221 -1.16 -15.40 3.75
CA PRO A 221 -1.74 -16.75 3.83
C PRO A 221 -2.35 -17.29 2.52
N TRP A 222 -2.70 -16.45 1.59
CA TRP A 222 -3.20 -16.87 0.28
C TRP A 222 -2.15 -17.55 -0.61
N ALA A 223 -0.87 -17.49 -0.22
CA ALA A 223 0.24 -18.12 -0.94
C ALA A 223 0.54 -19.59 -0.52
N THR A 224 -0.10 -20.10 0.52
CA THR A 224 0.36 -21.34 1.17
C THR A 224 -0.61 -22.54 1.09
N ASN A 225 -1.68 -22.42 0.31
CA ASN A 225 -2.56 -23.58 0.01
C ASN A 225 -2.09 -24.28 -1.26
N ARG A 226 -0.88 -24.85 -1.25
CA ARG A 226 -0.45 -25.98 -2.08
C ARG A 226 0.56 -26.82 -1.33
#